data_ae247032cd07815b806b46e6018af43e
#
_entry.id   ae247032cd07815b806b46e6018af43e
#
_cell.length_a   1.000
_cell.length_b   1.000
_cell.length_c   1.000
_cell.angle_alpha   90.00
_cell.angle_beta   90.00
_cell.angle_gamma   90.00
#
_symmetry.space_group_name_H-M   'P 1'
#
loop_
_entity.id
_entity.type
_entity.pdbx_description
1 polymer ?
#
loop_
_entity_poly.entity_id
_entity_poly.type
_entity_poly.pdbx_seq_one_letter_code
_entity_poly.pdbx_strand_id
1 'polypeptide(L)'
;LMLAEVEKLRKGEFDEGLLQATVNNYKLNKEAVLESNGGRANMFVSSFINGTEWADEVTFIDRLSKFTKEDMVALANKYLGAESYVVVYKREGKDPNEKIITKPAITPIKMNRDTASVFLNEVVASVVEPIEPKFVDFEKDMNILQAQSGIEGLYKQNTTNDLFTLMYVYEMGSSDNPKIDPAIDYFELLGTSSKSLEQIQSEFYALACDFNISVNRNRTYVSITGLGDNM
;
A
#
# COMPACT_ATOMS: atom_id res chain seq x y z
N LEU A 1 23.98 4.34 9.52
CA LEU A 1 23.04 3.23 9.45
C LEU A 1 22.67 2.92 7.99
N MET A 2 21.95 3.81 7.27
CA MET A 2 21.49 3.57 5.88
C MET A 2 22.62 3.16 4.91
N LEU A 3 23.76 3.83 4.93
CA LEU A 3 24.90 3.46 4.07
C LEU A 3 25.47 2.07 4.38
N ALA A 4 25.38 1.62 5.64
CA ALA A 4 25.79 0.28 6.02
C ALA A 4 24.84 -0.79 5.42
N GLU A 5 23.55 -0.52 5.36
CA GLU A 5 22.59 -1.42 4.70
C GLU A 5 22.77 -1.46 3.18
N VAL A 6 23.10 -0.32 2.57
CA VAL A 6 23.47 -0.28 1.14
C VAL A 6 24.71 -1.15 0.86
N GLU A 7 25.72 -1.12 1.75
CA GLU A 7 26.90 -1.98 1.61
C GLU A 7 26.58 -3.48 1.78
N LYS A 8 25.68 -3.83 2.68
CA LYS A 8 25.18 -5.21 2.79
C LYS A 8 24.50 -5.66 1.51
N LEU A 9 23.63 -4.82 0.94
CA LEU A 9 22.97 -5.11 -0.33
C LEU A 9 23.97 -5.32 -1.46
N ARG A 10 24.98 -4.46 -1.58
CA ARG A 10 26.07 -4.57 -2.57
C ARG A 10 26.90 -5.85 -2.43
N LYS A 11 27.05 -6.36 -1.20
CA LYS A 11 27.77 -7.60 -0.90
C LYS A 11 26.89 -8.85 -0.97
N GLY A 12 25.58 -8.69 -1.12
CA GLY A 12 24.64 -9.80 -1.08
C GLY A 12 24.40 -10.34 0.34
N GLU A 13 24.65 -9.54 1.37
CA GLU A 13 24.43 -9.89 2.77
C GLU A 13 22.97 -9.65 3.18
N PHE A 14 22.04 -10.29 2.45
CA PHE A 14 20.60 -10.26 2.73
C PHE A 14 19.97 -11.64 2.48
N ASP A 15 18.85 -11.88 3.11
CA ASP A 15 18.09 -13.12 2.95
C ASP A 15 17.50 -13.21 1.54
N GLU A 16 17.65 -14.34 0.86
CA GLU A 16 17.13 -14.57 -0.48
C GLU A 16 15.61 -14.56 -0.50
N GLY A 17 14.97 -14.97 0.59
CA GLY A 17 13.52 -14.92 0.76
C GLY A 17 12.92 -13.52 0.63
N LEU A 18 13.72 -12.45 0.85
CA LEU A 18 13.28 -11.08 0.65
C LEU A 18 12.91 -10.75 -0.81
N LEU A 19 13.49 -11.44 -1.79
CA LEU A 19 13.13 -11.25 -3.19
C LEU A 19 11.70 -11.70 -3.44
N GLN A 20 11.36 -12.92 -2.99
CA GLN A 20 10.01 -13.42 -3.11
C GLN A 20 9.00 -12.60 -2.29
N ALA A 21 9.39 -12.19 -1.08
CA ALA A 21 8.59 -11.29 -0.26
C ALA A 21 8.28 -9.98 -1.00
N THR A 22 9.28 -9.39 -1.64
CA THR A 22 9.10 -8.17 -2.44
C THR A 22 8.15 -8.39 -3.60
N VAL A 23 8.28 -9.49 -4.36
CA VAL A 23 7.35 -9.84 -5.45
C VAL A 23 5.92 -9.99 -4.94
N ASN A 24 5.73 -10.67 -3.81
CA ASN A 24 4.42 -10.88 -3.20
C ASN A 24 3.79 -9.54 -2.76
N ASN A 25 4.58 -8.63 -2.18
CA ASN A 25 4.09 -7.30 -1.81
C ASN A 25 3.71 -6.44 -3.03
N TYR A 26 4.46 -6.54 -4.14
CA TYR A 26 4.06 -5.91 -5.40
C TYR A 26 2.75 -6.51 -5.94
N LYS A 27 2.58 -7.84 -5.86
CA LYS A 27 1.34 -8.53 -6.25
C LYS A 27 0.16 -8.04 -5.40
N LEU A 28 0.32 -8.03 -4.06
CA LEU A 28 -0.69 -7.53 -3.12
C LEU A 28 -1.15 -6.11 -3.49
N ASN A 29 -0.20 -5.19 -3.66
CA ASN A 29 -0.49 -3.81 -3.99
C ASN A 29 -1.19 -3.67 -5.35
N LYS A 30 -0.77 -4.44 -6.37
CA LYS A 30 -1.38 -4.42 -7.69
C LYS A 30 -2.83 -4.92 -7.66
N GLU A 31 -3.09 -6.04 -6.97
CA GLU A 31 -4.44 -6.56 -6.78
C GLU A 31 -5.34 -5.55 -6.06
N ALA A 32 -4.86 -4.91 -4.99
CA ALA A 32 -5.60 -3.89 -4.26
C ALA A 32 -5.93 -2.65 -5.14
N VAL A 33 -4.99 -2.20 -5.97
CA VAL A 33 -5.23 -1.10 -6.94
C VAL A 33 -6.30 -1.49 -7.96
N LEU A 34 -6.30 -2.76 -8.41
CA LEU A 34 -7.25 -3.26 -9.40
C LEU A 34 -8.68 -3.41 -8.86
N GLU A 35 -8.91 -3.39 -7.55
CA GLU A 35 -10.26 -3.43 -6.96
C GLU A 35 -11.12 -2.22 -7.32
N SER A 36 -10.50 -1.05 -7.57
CA SER A 36 -11.22 0.17 -7.88
C SER A 36 -11.16 0.57 -9.36
N ASN A 37 -12.25 1.13 -9.88
CA ASN A 37 -12.27 1.71 -11.24
C ASN A 37 -11.26 2.85 -11.39
N GLY A 38 -11.10 3.67 -10.34
CA GLY A 38 -10.12 4.76 -10.31
C GLY A 38 -8.69 4.23 -10.37
N GLY A 39 -8.37 3.17 -9.62
CA GLY A 39 -7.06 2.51 -9.68
C GLY A 39 -6.74 1.98 -11.07
N ARG A 40 -7.68 1.24 -11.69
CA ARG A 40 -7.55 0.73 -13.06
C ARG A 40 -7.33 1.86 -14.07
N ALA A 41 -8.13 2.92 -14.00
CA ALA A 41 -7.97 4.08 -14.88
C ALA A 41 -6.61 4.77 -14.70
N ASN A 42 -6.16 4.95 -13.45
CA ASN A 42 -4.88 5.57 -13.16
C ASN A 42 -3.68 4.75 -13.66
N MET A 43 -3.78 3.42 -13.71
CA MET A 43 -2.73 2.61 -14.32
C MET A 43 -2.54 2.93 -15.81
N PHE A 44 -3.63 3.08 -16.57
CA PHE A 44 -3.56 3.50 -17.99
C PHE A 44 -2.96 4.90 -18.13
N VAL A 45 -3.41 5.84 -17.30
CA VAL A 45 -2.90 7.23 -17.31
C VAL A 45 -1.39 7.23 -16.98
N SER A 46 -0.96 6.50 -15.98
CA SER A 46 0.46 6.42 -15.58
C SER A 46 1.32 5.79 -16.67
N SER A 47 0.85 4.71 -17.30
CA SER A 47 1.52 4.07 -18.43
C SER A 47 1.70 5.05 -19.59
N PHE A 48 0.65 5.81 -19.93
CA PHE A 48 0.70 6.82 -20.99
C PHE A 48 1.69 7.97 -20.67
N ILE A 49 1.62 8.51 -19.44
CA ILE A 49 2.50 9.64 -19.02
C ILE A 49 3.97 9.22 -19.02
N ASN A 50 4.25 8.01 -18.55
CA ASN A 50 5.62 7.49 -18.45
C ASN A 50 6.15 6.92 -19.77
N GLY A 51 5.30 6.81 -20.80
CA GLY A 51 5.68 6.18 -22.06
C GLY A 51 5.97 4.67 -21.92
N THR A 52 5.34 4.01 -20.95
CA THR A 52 5.50 2.58 -20.71
C THR A 52 4.53 1.82 -21.61
N GLU A 53 5.02 0.83 -22.34
CA GLU A 53 4.15 -0.06 -23.12
C GLU A 53 3.23 -0.85 -22.19
N TRP A 54 1.95 -0.95 -22.54
CA TRP A 54 0.97 -1.64 -21.69
C TRP A 54 1.33 -3.12 -21.45
N ALA A 55 1.93 -3.77 -22.43
CA ALA A 55 2.43 -5.15 -22.29
C ALA A 55 3.49 -5.26 -21.18
N ASP A 56 4.34 -4.25 -21.02
CA ASP A 56 5.34 -4.20 -19.96
C ASP A 56 4.71 -4.00 -18.58
N GLU A 57 3.66 -3.20 -18.50
CA GLU A 57 2.89 -3.00 -17.26
C GLU A 57 2.21 -4.29 -16.80
N VAL A 58 1.56 -4.99 -17.73
CA VAL A 58 0.86 -6.26 -17.43
C VAL A 58 1.83 -7.35 -16.98
N THR A 59 2.99 -7.48 -17.63
CA THR A 59 3.98 -8.52 -17.35
C THR A 59 5.00 -8.14 -16.26
N PHE A 60 4.83 -6.99 -15.60
CA PHE A 60 5.80 -6.48 -14.63
C PHE A 60 6.10 -7.47 -13.50
N ILE A 61 5.09 -8.04 -12.88
CA ILE A 61 5.25 -9.02 -11.78
C ILE A 61 6.00 -10.27 -12.26
N ASP A 62 5.64 -10.80 -13.44
CA ASP A 62 6.28 -11.98 -14.02
C ASP A 62 7.75 -11.73 -14.37
N ARG A 63 8.09 -10.51 -14.75
CA ARG A 63 9.48 -10.10 -15.00
C ARG A 63 10.25 -9.93 -13.69
N LEU A 64 9.61 -9.29 -12.70
CA LEU A 64 10.20 -9.08 -11.38
C LEU A 64 10.53 -10.40 -10.68
N SER A 65 9.65 -11.40 -10.79
CA SER A 65 9.84 -12.72 -10.18
C SER A 65 11.02 -13.53 -10.73
N LYS A 66 11.60 -13.10 -11.87
CA LYS A 66 12.75 -13.76 -12.49
C LYS A 66 14.10 -13.20 -12.02
N PHE A 67 14.10 -12.10 -11.27
CA PHE A 67 15.33 -11.52 -10.74
C PHE A 67 15.94 -12.42 -9.67
N THR A 68 17.23 -12.64 -9.79
CA THR A 68 18.03 -13.41 -8.83
C THR A 68 18.72 -12.49 -7.82
N LYS A 69 19.29 -13.08 -6.80
CA LYS A 69 20.13 -12.36 -5.83
C LYS A 69 21.35 -11.72 -6.52
N GLU A 70 21.95 -12.42 -7.45
CA GLU A 70 23.09 -11.97 -8.24
C GLU A 70 22.73 -10.74 -9.08
N ASP A 71 21.54 -10.73 -9.70
CA ASP A 71 21.05 -9.57 -10.46
C ASP A 71 20.89 -8.35 -9.56
N MET A 72 20.34 -8.53 -8.34
CA MET A 72 20.19 -7.46 -7.37
C MET A 72 21.52 -6.92 -6.88
N VAL A 73 22.49 -7.79 -6.62
CA VAL A 73 23.86 -7.40 -6.25
C VAL A 73 24.54 -6.64 -7.40
N ALA A 74 24.39 -7.11 -8.63
CA ALA A 74 24.93 -6.43 -9.80
C ALA A 74 24.33 -5.03 -9.99
N LEU A 75 23.00 -4.91 -9.84
CA LEU A 75 22.28 -3.65 -9.90
C LEU A 75 22.74 -2.68 -8.80
N ALA A 76 22.83 -3.16 -7.56
CA ALA A 76 23.29 -2.37 -6.43
C ALA A 76 24.72 -1.86 -6.64
N ASN A 77 25.63 -2.70 -7.11
CA ASN A 77 26.99 -2.28 -7.41
C ASN A 77 27.08 -1.28 -8.56
N LYS A 78 26.16 -1.34 -9.53
CA LYS A 78 26.10 -0.42 -10.66
C LYS A 78 25.60 0.97 -10.27
N TYR A 79 24.56 1.05 -9.41
CA TYR A 79 23.85 2.30 -9.17
C TYR A 79 24.05 2.88 -7.77
N LEU A 80 24.39 2.07 -6.76
CA LEU A 80 24.52 2.49 -5.37
C LEU A 80 26.01 2.60 -4.95
N GLY A 81 26.82 3.23 -5.81
CA GLY A 81 28.23 3.48 -5.51
C GLY A 81 28.45 4.52 -4.42
N ALA A 82 29.67 4.58 -3.89
CA ALA A 82 30.04 5.49 -2.80
C ALA A 82 29.84 6.98 -3.13
N GLU A 83 29.77 7.34 -4.41
CA GLU A 83 29.56 8.71 -4.88
C GLU A 83 28.17 8.95 -5.48
N SER A 84 27.24 7.97 -5.34
CA SER A 84 25.91 8.01 -5.95
C SER A 84 24.82 8.46 -4.96
N TYR A 85 25.12 9.32 -4.00
CA TYR A 85 24.13 9.83 -3.04
C TYR A 85 24.36 11.30 -2.70
N VAL A 86 23.29 11.95 -2.24
CA VAL A 86 23.30 13.33 -1.73
C VAL A 86 22.87 13.31 -0.27
N VAL A 87 23.59 14.05 0.58
CA VAL A 87 23.21 14.22 1.98
C VAL A 87 22.65 15.63 2.18
N VAL A 88 21.43 15.70 2.70
CA VAL A 88 20.78 16.96 3.07
C VAL A 88 20.68 17.02 4.59
N TYR A 89 21.27 18.07 5.17
CA TYR A 89 21.20 18.31 6.60
C TYR A 89 20.11 19.36 6.92
N LYS A 90 19.08 18.96 7.67
CA LYS A 90 18.16 19.90 8.28
C LYS A 90 18.69 20.26 9.66
N ARG A 91 19.06 21.54 9.85
CA ARG A 91 19.59 22.06 11.11
C ARG A 91 18.64 23.11 11.67
N GLU A 92 18.59 23.21 12.98
CA GLU A 92 17.88 24.31 13.65
C GLU A 92 18.68 25.61 13.52
N GLY A 93 17.96 26.75 13.37
CA GLY A 93 18.54 28.09 13.26
C GLY A 93 18.44 28.66 11.85
N LYS A 94 19.01 29.85 11.67
CA LYS A 94 19.12 30.54 10.37
C LYS A 94 20.50 30.26 9.77
N ASP A 95 20.52 29.89 8.49
CA ASP A 95 21.77 29.80 7.74
C ASP A 95 22.23 31.25 7.41
N PRO A 96 23.42 31.69 7.87
CA PRO A 96 23.94 33.01 7.55
C PRO A 96 24.23 33.16 6.03
N ASN A 97 24.33 32.06 5.29
CA ASN A 97 24.58 32.06 3.85
C ASN A 97 23.30 31.73 3.04
N GLU A 98 22.12 31.89 3.66
CA GLU A 98 20.85 31.62 2.98
C GLU A 98 20.71 32.48 1.71
N LYS A 99 20.66 31.79 0.56
CA LYS A 99 20.39 32.47 -0.71
C LYS A 99 18.91 32.75 -0.83
N ILE A 100 18.57 34.05 -0.82
CA ILE A 100 17.19 34.46 -1.11
C ILE A 100 16.92 34.19 -2.59
N ILE A 101 16.11 33.14 -2.84
CA ILE A 101 15.64 32.84 -4.19
C ILE A 101 14.38 33.66 -4.44
N THR A 102 14.46 34.62 -5.35
CA THR A 102 13.29 35.36 -5.82
C THR A 102 12.36 34.37 -6.54
N LYS A 103 11.14 34.21 -6.03
CA LYS A 103 10.15 33.37 -6.71
C LYS A 103 9.84 33.96 -8.08
N PRO A 104 9.88 33.17 -9.16
CA PRO A 104 9.45 33.64 -10.47
C PRO A 104 7.98 34.05 -10.43
N ALA A 105 7.61 35.06 -11.20
CA ALA A 105 6.21 35.45 -11.31
C ALA A 105 5.40 34.30 -11.91
N ILE A 106 4.33 33.93 -11.23
CA ILE A 106 3.41 32.91 -11.75
C ILE A 106 2.46 33.60 -12.70
N THR A 107 2.51 33.24 -13.97
CA THR A 107 1.55 33.71 -14.96
C THR A 107 0.19 33.04 -14.70
N PRO A 108 -0.87 33.81 -14.39
CA PRO A 108 -2.18 33.21 -14.17
C PRO A 108 -2.66 32.50 -15.45
N ILE A 109 -3.00 31.24 -15.35
CA ILE A 109 -3.62 30.49 -16.45
C ILE A 109 -5.09 30.90 -16.51
N LYS A 110 -5.54 31.44 -17.63
CA LYS A 110 -6.96 31.67 -17.89
C LYS A 110 -7.64 30.32 -18.06
N MET A 111 -8.35 29.88 -17.04
CA MET A 111 -9.20 28.70 -17.15
C MET A 111 -10.52 29.07 -17.78
N ASN A 112 -10.83 28.47 -18.93
CA ASN A 112 -12.16 28.56 -19.50
C ASN A 112 -13.05 27.50 -18.84
N ARG A 113 -13.97 27.96 -18.00
CA ARG A 113 -14.92 27.08 -17.29
C ARG A 113 -16.26 26.98 -17.98
N ASP A 114 -16.47 27.78 -19.03
CA ASP A 114 -17.77 27.94 -19.66
C ASP A 114 -17.90 27.12 -20.96
N THR A 115 -16.81 26.52 -21.43
CA THR A 115 -16.79 25.64 -22.60
C THR A 115 -16.18 24.29 -22.28
N ALA A 116 -16.80 23.25 -22.80
CA ALA A 116 -16.29 21.89 -22.76
C ALA A 116 -15.83 21.45 -24.15
N SER A 117 -14.90 20.51 -24.22
CA SER A 117 -14.51 19.92 -25.52
C SER A 117 -15.66 19.13 -26.13
N VAL A 118 -15.65 18.95 -27.46
CA VAL A 118 -16.65 18.11 -28.15
C VAL A 118 -16.69 16.72 -27.54
N PHE A 119 -15.53 16.12 -27.28
CA PHE A 119 -15.42 14.82 -26.64
C PHE A 119 -16.10 14.78 -25.27
N LEU A 120 -15.86 15.77 -24.39
CA LEU A 120 -16.51 15.81 -23.09
C LEU A 120 -18.03 15.92 -23.23
N ASN A 121 -18.51 16.75 -24.15
CA ASN A 121 -19.94 16.88 -24.41
C ASN A 121 -20.57 15.57 -24.90
N GLU A 122 -19.87 14.82 -25.76
CA GLU A 122 -20.30 13.49 -26.22
C GLU A 122 -20.37 12.49 -25.06
N VAL A 123 -19.35 12.47 -24.19
CA VAL A 123 -19.33 11.60 -23.01
C VAL A 123 -20.48 11.94 -22.05
N VAL A 124 -20.69 13.23 -21.78
CA VAL A 124 -21.79 13.68 -20.90
C VAL A 124 -23.17 13.40 -21.49
N ALA A 125 -23.30 13.49 -22.80
CA ALA A 125 -24.55 13.20 -23.51
C ALA A 125 -24.81 11.71 -23.74
N SER A 126 -23.80 10.84 -23.48
CA SER A 126 -23.95 9.40 -23.65
C SER A 126 -24.98 8.84 -22.66
N VAL A 127 -25.87 8.01 -23.15
CA VAL A 127 -26.85 7.31 -22.31
C VAL A 127 -26.12 6.16 -21.59
N VAL A 128 -26.07 6.24 -20.27
CA VAL A 128 -25.55 5.17 -19.41
C VAL A 128 -26.72 4.48 -18.75
N GLU A 129 -26.81 3.17 -18.90
CA GLU A 129 -27.78 2.40 -18.14
C GLU A 129 -27.51 2.48 -16.64
N PRO A 130 -28.54 2.69 -15.80
CA PRO A 130 -28.34 2.77 -14.37
C PRO A 130 -27.85 1.43 -13.82
N ILE A 131 -26.87 1.51 -12.92
CA ILE A 131 -26.39 0.32 -12.19
C ILE A 131 -27.41 0.00 -11.10
N GLU A 132 -27.99 -1.19 -11.17
CA GLU A 132 -28.85 -1.67 -10.10
C GLU A 132 -28.00 -2.09 -8.88
N PRO A 133 -28.32 -1.58 -7.66
CA PRO A 133 -27.59 -1.96 -6.47
C PRO A 133 -27.86 -3.42 -6.12
N LYS A 134 -26.79 -4.16 -5.81
CA LYS A 134 -26.87 -5.51 -5.26
C LYS A 134 -26.69 -5.42 -3.74
N PHE A 135 -27.75 -5.73 -3.02
CA PHE A 135 -27.70 -5.78 -1.55
C PHE A 135 -27.18 -7.15 -1.09
N VAL A 136 -26.40 -7.15 -0.01
CA VAL A 136 -25.94 -8.37 0.63
C VAL A 136 -27.09 -8.99 1.42
N ASP A 137 -27.41 -10.24 1.16
CA ASP A 137 -28.31 -11.05 1.95
C ASP A 137 -27.46 -11.86 2.95
N PHE A 138 -27.49 -11.45 4.22
CA PHE A 138 -26.64 -12.04 5.25
C PHE A 138 -26.89 -13.55 5.47
N GLU A 139 -28.11 -14.04 5.19
CA GLU A 139 -28.43 -15.44 5.34
C GLU A 139 -27.93 -16.30 4.16
N LYS A 140 -27.88 -15.71 2.95
CA LYS A 140 -27.50 -16.44 1.72
C LYS A 140 -26.08 -16.18 1.26
N ASP A 141 -25.59 -14.95 1.50
CA ASP A 141 -24.31 -14.50 0.95
C ASP A 141 -23.15 -14.68 1.92
N MET A 142 -23.42 -15.03 3.18
CA MET A 142 -22.41 -15.18 4.23
C MET A 142 -22.53 -16.52 4.95
N ASN A 143 -21.41 -17.02 5.43
CA ASN A 143 -21.36 -18.19 6.33
C ASN A 143 -21.13 -17.69 7.76
N ILE A 144 -21.98 -18.15 8.68
CA ILE A 144 -21.80 -17.88 10.10
C ILE A 144 -20.84 -18.92 10.68
N LEU A 145 -19.75 -18.45 11.26
CA LEU A 145 -18.74 -19.28 11.92
C LEU A 145 -18.89 -19.11 13.44
N GLN A 146 -18.85 -20.21 14.17
CA GLN A 146 -18.85 -20.21 15.63
C GLN A 146 -17.48 -20.68 16.10
N ALA A 147 -16.69 -19.79 16.71
CA ALA A 147 -15.44 -20.17 17.34
C ALA A 147 -15.68 -20.91 18.67
N GLN A 148 -14.75 -21.76 19.07
CA GLN A 148 -14.81 -22.46 20.37
C GLN A 148 -14.87 -21.50 21.56
N SER A 149 -14.35 -20.29 21.40
CA SER A 149 -14.42 -19.19 22.39
C SER A 149 -15.82 -18.56 22.52
N GLY A 150 -16.81 -18.95 21.70
CA GLY A 150 -18.11 -18.33 21.64
C GLY A 150 -18.18 -17.06 20.78
N ILE A 151 -17.08 -16.68 20.14
CA ILE A 151 -17.05 -15.55 19.20
C ILE A 151 -17.73 -15.99 17.91
N GLU A 152 -18.71 -15.20 17.47
CA GLU A 152 -19.33 -15.36 16.15
C GLU A 152 -18.52 -14.64 15.10
N GLY A 153 -18.29 -15.32 13.98
CA GLY A 153 -17.64 -14.76 12.79
C GLY A 153 -18.56 -14.81 11.58
N LEU A 154 -18.41 -13.81 10.71
CA LEU A 154 -19.06 -13.78 9.41
C LEU A 154 -17.98 -14.01 8.35
N TYR A 155 -18.18 -14.99 7.49
CA TYR A 155 -17.25 -15.31 6.40
C TYR A 155 -17.93 -15.22 5.05
N LYS A 156 -17.29 -14.53 4.12
CA LYS A 156 -17.65 -14.53 2.72
C LYS A 156 -16.39 -14.76 1.89
N GLN A 157 -16.43 -15.77 1.02
CA GLN A 157 -15.33 -16.02 0.08
C GLN A 157 -15.18 -14.87 -0.89
N ASN A 158 -13.97 -14.36 -1.05
CA ASN A 158 -13.64 -13.43 -2.12
C ASN A 158 -13.54 -14.22 -3.43
N THR A 159 -14.39 -13.87 -4.40
CA THR A 159 -14.42 -14.49 -5.74
C THR A 159 -13.95 -13.54 -6.82
N THR A 160 -13.49 -12.34 -6.44
CA THR A 160 -13.12 -11.26 -7.36
C THR A 160 -11.62 -11.25 -7.64
N ASN A 161 -10.83 -11.49 -6.62
CA ASN A 161 -9.36 -11.53 -6.67
C ASN A 161 -8.81 -12.44 -5.57
N ASP A 162 -7.48 -12.47 -5.46
CA ASP A 162 -6.74 -13.33 -4.53
C ASP A 162 -6.38 -12.58 -3.23
N LEU A 163 -7.25 -11.68 -2.76
CA LEU A 163 -7.06 -10.98 -1.50
C LEU A 163 -8.01 -11.50 -0.41
N PHE A 164 -7.49 -11.54 0.82
CA PHE A 164 -8.32 -11.74 2.00
C PHE A 164 -8.27 -10.52 2.93
N THR A 165 -9.30 -10.34 3.73
CA THR A 165 -9.33 -9.43 4.87
C THR A 165 -9.91 -10.17 6.07
N LEU A 166 -9.13 -10.28 7.15
CA LEU A 166 -9.59 -10.75 8.45
C LEU A 166 -9.75 -9.53 9.35
N MET A 167 -10.92 -9.37 9.95
CA MET A 167 -11.22 -8.22 10.81
C MET A 167 -11.81 -8.68 12.14
N TYR A 168 -11.20 -8.26 13.23
CA TYR A 168 -11.76 -8.36 14.57
C TYR A 168 -12.39 -7.02 14.95
N VAL A 169 -13.63 -7.05 15.43
CA VAL A 169 -14.37 -5.87 15.85
C VAL A 169 -14.61 -5.93 17.35
N TYR A 170 -14.14 -4.92 18.06
CA TYR A 170 -14.36 -4.75 19.49
C TYR A 170 -15.36 -3.61 19.69
N GLU A 171 -16.45 -3.89 20.43
CA GLU A 171 -17.49 -2.92 20.75
C GLU A 171 -17.03 -1.98 21.88
N MET A 172 -15.86 -1.36 21.71
CA MET A 172 -15.27 -0.39 22.59
C MET A 172 -14.42 0.57 21.79
N GLY A 173 -14.59 1.87 21.96
CA GLY A 173 -13.88 2.91 21.25
C GLY A 173 -13.45 4.07 22.14
N SER A 174 -13.04 5.19 21.53
CA SER A 174 -12.49 6.34 22.24
C SER A 174 -13.54 7.06 23.12
N SER A 175 -14.84 6.90 22.86
CA SER A 175 -15.91 7.42 23.73
C SER A 175 -16.07 6.60 25.01
N ASP A 176 -15.75 5.31 24.97
CA ASP A 176 -15.83 4.43 26.14
C ASP A 176 -14.58 4.59 27.01
N ASN A 177 -13.42 4.72 26.38
CA ASN A 177 -12.16 4.92 27.07
C ASN A 177 -11.21 5.79 26.22
N PRO A 178 -10.99 7.07 26.62
CA PRO A 178 -10.11 7.97 25.88
C PRO A 178 -8.63 7.61 25.88
N LYS A 179 -8.24 6.58 26.66
CA LYS A 179 -6.86 6.07 26.66
C LYS A 179 -6.62 5.02 25.58
N ILE A 180 -7.63 4.61 24.83
CA ILE A 180 -7.48 3.61 23.77
C ILE A 180 -6.56 4.12 22.67
N ASP A 181 -6.77 5.34 22.18
CA ASP A 181 -5.94 5.92 21.10
C ASP A 181 -4.44 5.88 21.46
N PRO A 182 -3.98 6.50 22.59
CA PRO A 182 -2.57 6.44 22.93
C PRO A 182 -2.08 5.02 23.29
N ALA A 183 -2.96 4.12 23.72
CA ALA A 183 -2.60 2.73 23.99
C ALA A 183 -2.32 1.98 22.68
N ILE A 184 -3.08 2.23 21.62
CA ILE A 184 -2.85 1.62 20.31
C ILE A 184 -1.57 2.19 19.68
N ASP A 185 -1.36 3.51 19.73
CA ASP A 185 -0.12 4.14 19.25
C ASP A 185 1.11 3.51 19.92
N TYR A 186 1.01 3.21 21.21
CA TYR A 186 2.08 2.53 21.95
C TYR A 186 2.19 1.04 21.58
N PHE A 187 1.06 0.36 21.36
CA PHE A 187 1.03 -1.04 20.98
C PHE A 187 1.77 -1.32 19.66
N GLU A 188 1.67 -0.41 18.70
CA GLU A 188 2.37 -0.51 17.41
C GLU A 188 3.91 -0.46 17.53
N LEU A 189 4.43 -0.05 18.69
CA LEU A 189 5.86 -0.03 18.98
C LEU A 189 6.33 -1.27 19.75
N LEU A 190 5.43 -2.20 20.06
CA LEU A 190 5.72 -3.37 20.87
C LEU A 190 5.95 -4.62 20.03
N GLY A 191 6.82 -5.46 20.54
CA GLY A 191 6.89 -6.88 20.14
C GLY A 191 5.92 -7.73 20.96
N THR A 192 6.10 -9.05 20.92
CA THR A 192 5.43 -10.03 21.74
C THR A 192 6.41 -10.59 22.79
N SER A 193 5.94 -11.49 23.68
CA SER A 193 6.82 -12.20 24.60
C SER A 193 7.88 -13.06 23.91
N SER A 194 7.69 -13.41 22.64
CA SER A 194 8.56 -14.33 21.90
C SER A 194 9.22 -13.70 20.67
N LYS A 195 8.75 -12.55 20.20
CA LYS A 195 9.25 -11.90 18.98
C LYS A 195 9.43 -10.41 19.19
N SER A 196 10.53 -9.86 18.69
CA SER A 196 10.71 -8.41 18.61
C SER A 196 9.78 -7.79 17.55
N LEU A 197 9.57 -6.47 17.61
CA LEU A 197 8.82 -5.73 16.59
C LEU A 197 9.40 -5.95 15.20
N GLU A 198 10.73 -5.92 15.06
CA GLU A 198 11.42 -6.12 13.78
C GLU A 198 11.14 -7.51 13.19
N GLN A 199 11.11 -8.54 14.05
CA GLN A 199 10.79 -9.91 13.62
C GLN A 199 9.34 -10.01 13.14
N ILE A 200 8.40 -9.40 13.86
CA ILE A 200 6.99 -9.37 13.49
C ILE A 200 6.81 -8.65 12.13
N GLN A 201 7.40 -7.48 11.97
CA GLN A 201 7.34 -6.72 10.72
C GLN A 201 7.95 -7.48 9.54
N SER A 202 9.08 -8.16 9.77
CA SER A 202 9.71 -8.99 8.74
C SER A 202 8.84 -10.18 8.33
N GLU A 203 8.14 -10.82 9.28
CA GLU A 203 7.23 -11.93 8.98
C GLU A 203 5.99 -11.45 8.21
N PHE A 204 5.37 -10.34 8.62
CA PHE A 204 4.26 -9.75 7.87
C PHE A 204 4.69 -9.38 6.45
N TYR A 205 5.88 -8.78 6.30
CA TYR A 205 6.42 -8.46 4.99
C TYR A 205 6.66 -9.71 4.14
N ALA A 206 7.23 -10.77 4.73
CA ALA A 206 7.48 -12.04 4.03
C ALA A 206 6.18 -12.70 3.55
N LEU A 207 5.11 -12.58 4.34
CA LEU A 207 3.79 -13.09 3.99
C LEU A 207 3.00 -12.18 3.04
N ALA A 208 3.50 -10.99 2.73
CA ALA A 208 2.74 -9.94 2.05
C ALA A 208 1.37 -9.72 2.72
N CYS A 209 1.42 -9.47 4.02
CA CYS A 209 0.24 -9.16 4.84
C CYS A 209 0.43 -7.80 5.50
N ASP A 210 -0.62 -7.01 5.49
CA ASP A 210 -0.70 -5.73 6.19
C ASP A 210 -1.54 -5.89 7.46
N PHE A 211 -1.00 -5.40 8.57
CA PHE A 211 -1.68 -5.36 9.87
C PHE A 211 -2.02 -3.91 10.20
N ASN A 212 -3.25 -3.66 10.63
CA ASN A 212 -3.70 -2.32 11.01
C ASN A 212 -4.66 -2.38 12.19
N ILE A 213 -4.53 -1.42 13.09
CA ILE A 213 -5.51 -1.18 14.15
C ILE A 213 -6.08 0.22 13.96
N SER A 214 -7.40 0.34 14.00
CA SER A 214 -8.09 1.63 13.93
C SER A 214 -9.11 1.76 15.05
N VAL A 215 -9.15 2.92 15.68
CA VAL A 215 -10.07 3.24 16.78
C VAL A 215 -11.07 4.28 16.30
N ASN A 216 -12.34 3.98 16.43
CA ASN A 216 -13.44 4.92 16.23
C ASN A 216 -14.06 5.29 17.58
N ARG A 217 -15.08 6.13 17.57
CA ARG A 217 -15.77 6.54 18.82
C ARG A 217 -16.27 5.36 19.63
N ASN A 218 -16.89 4.35 18.98
CA ASN A 218 -17.62 3.27 19.62
C ASN A 218 -17.01 1.89 19.36
N ARG A 219 -15.99 1.78 18.51
CA ARG A 219 -15.41 0.50 18.08
C ARG A 219 -13.92 0.59 17.81
N THR A 220 -13.25 -0.50 18.07
CA THR A 220 -11.87 -0.74 17.66
C THR A 220 -11.84 -1.89 16.66
N TYR A 221 -11.12 -1.71 15.57
CA TYR A 221 -10.97 -2.68 14.49
C TYR A 221 -9.50 -3.11 14.41
N VAL A 222 -9.28 -4.41 14.43
CA VAL A 222 -7.98 -5.00 14.14
C VAL A 222 -8.11 -5.76 12.84
N SER A 223 -7.37 -5.37 11.82
CA SER A 223 -7.47 -5.96 10.49
C SER A 223 -6.13 -6.48 9.99
N ILE A 224 -6.20 -7.60 9.30
CA ILE A 224 -5.10 -8.18 8.52
C ILE A 224 -5.60 -8.34 7.09
N THR A 225 -4.87 -7.79 6.13
CA THR A 225 -5.15 -7.94 4.71
C THR A 225 -3.93 -8.56 4.03
N GLY A 226 -4.14 -9.50 3.12
CA GLY A 226 -3.04 -10.18 2.47
C GLY A 226 -3.47 -10.99 1.25
N LEU A 227 -2.52 -11.72 0.67
CA LEU A 227 -2.79 -12.68 -0.40
C LEU A 227 -3.49 -13.92 0.16
N GLY A 228 -4.49 -14.45 -0.55
CA GLY A 228 -5.33 -15.57 -0.11
C GLY A 228 -4.56 -16.82 0.28
N ASP A 229 -3.45 -17.09 -0.39
CA ASP A 229 -2.56 -18.23 -0.08
C ASP A 229 -1.92 -18.14 1.31
N ASN A 230 -1.92 -16.97 1.93
CA ASN A 230 -1.28 -16.68 3.23
C ASN A 230 -2.30 -16.44 4.37
N MET A 231 -3.58 -16.70 4.12
CA MET A 231 -4.68 -16.56 5.07
C MET A 231 -4.61 -17.58 6.23
#